data_0d1afaf3216f0b250e1f1ac4c21043dc
#
_entry.id   0d1afaf3216f0b250e1f1ac4c21043dc
#
_cell.length_a   1.000
_cell.length_b   1.000
_cell.length_c   1.000
_cell.angle_alpha   90.00
_cell.angle_beta   90.00
_cell.angle_gamma   90.00
#
_symmetry.space_group_name_H-M   'P 1'
#
loop_
_entity.id
_entity.type
_entity.pdbx_description
1 polymer ?
#
loop_
_entity_poly.entity_id
_entity_poly.type
_entity_poly.pdbx_seq_one_letter_code
_entity_poly.pdbx_strand_id
1 'polypeptide(L)'
;SRLRHYHTMYDPCCGSGTAYAMTIDGVQVNAGIYIYYSYASYMELTQTLQSENSELDVSDKDVVKEQKMDGVSSEEWIKNKALEYCQRYVAIEKKFEELDLSLTEEENKEISSTIDSFWDTNGELYEKNGIAKSSVQSVLENTYMTNDVFLYYYGLDGEEGTTEDDLKQYYEENNARVRYIKFNLTDGNGEALDDAGKKDMKAKVEDYLGEINALKGDEDAMEDEMDTVQSDYNAYVTSISEEAAAATATSATDADGNEIPATTEETTTTTEETTTTTTAAAEDSAAATETAGDSDSEETTATEETAAEETTTEAAVETDENGSEVTTTTTAPYANEQIIAKVTTKEDTKEEDITYTPCKNVYDYAFGDGQKNYGDATIIEDDDAYYIVMSRDIKDRMTEDDLWTESQQNTVISQEYSDAFEDMLDGWTADQKVEKNDSAIKRYDAFKIDMDSSSQSA
;
A
#
# COMPACT_ATOMS: atom_id res chain seq x y z
N SER A 1 33.02 24.87 -19.69
CA SER A 1 32.84 23.90 -20.78
C SER A 1 33.80 22.76 -20.59
N ARG A 2 33.42 21.72 -19.85
CA ARG A 2 34.17 20.45 -19.79
C ARG A 2 33.24 19.39 -20.38
N LEU A 3 33.43 19.13 -21.67
CA LEU A 3 32.98 17.90 -22.30
C LEU A 3 33.60 16.71 -21.54
N ARG A 4 32.85 16.10 -20.64
CA ARG A 4 33.19 14.77 -20.16
C ARG A 4 32.83 13.80 -21.28
N HIS A 5 33.85 13.26 -21.92
CA HIS A 5 33.71 12.12 -22.79
C HIS A 5 33.15 10.97 -21.94
N TYR A 6 32.01 10.43 -22.35
CA TYR A 6 31.58 9.10 -21.92
C TYR A 6 32.69 8.13 -22.30
N HIS A 7 33.53 7.80 -21.34
CA HIS A 7 34.26 6.56 -21.39
C HIS A 7 33.25 5.49 -20.99
N THR A 8 32.68 4.82 -22.01
CA THR A 8 32.22 3.46 -21.84
C THR A 8 33.37 2.75 -21.11
N MET A 9 33.23 2.47 -19.83
CA MET A 9 34.11 1.53 -19.16
C MET A 9 33.86 0.18 -19.81
N TYR A 10 34.64 -0.08 -20.85
CA TYR A 10 34.88 -1.41 -21.33
C TYR A 10 35.54 -2.17 -20.18
N ASP A 11 34.79 -3.01 -19.51
CA ASP A 11 35.36 -4.03 -18.64
C ASP A 11 35.90 -5.16 -19.54
N PRO A 12 37.23 -5.33 -19.71
CA PRO A 12 37.79 -6.27 -20.66
C PRO A 12 37.84 -7.71 -20.12
N CYS A 13 37.12 -8.04 -19.04
CA CYS A 13 37.28 -9.32 -18.35
C CYS A 13 36.23 -10.38 -18.62
N CYS A 14 35.25 -10.18 -19.51
CA CYS A 14 34.38 -11.27 -19.97
C CYS A 14 34.27 -11.26 -21.49
N GLY A 15 34.96 -12.19 -22.11
CA GLY A 15 34.99 -12.37 -23.55
C GLY A 15 33.63 -12.79 -24.13
N SER A 16 32.94 -11.83 -24.65
CA SER A 16 31.99 -11.78 -25.77
C SER A 16 31.34 -10.41 -25.68
N GLY A 17 31.57 -9.55 -26.70
CA GLY A 17 31.07 -8.18 -26.69
C GLY A 17 29.62 -8.11 -26.28
N THR A 18 29.34 -7.30 -25.26
CA THR A 18 27.97 -7.10 -24.74
C THR A 18 27.10 -6.61 -25.89
N ALA A 19 26.24 -7.48 -26.42
CA ALA A 19 25.35 -7.10 -27.49
C ALA A 19 24.38 -6.03 -26.96
N TYR A 20 24.27 -4.90 -27.65
CA TYR A 20 23.20 -3.94 -27.37
C TYR A 20 21.91 -4.36 -28.07
N ALA A 21 20.77 -4.09 -27.45
CA ALA A 21 19.46 -4.41 -28.01
C ALA A 21 18.99 -3.32 -28.97
N MET A 22 19.28 -2.06 -28.66
CA MET A 22 18.88 -0.91 -29.47
C MET A 22 19.75 0.31 -29.14
N THR A 23 19.65 1.32 -29.99
CA THR A 23 20.18 2.66 -29.73
C THR A 23 18.99 3.63 -29.74
N ILE A 24 18.84 4.43 -28.71
CA ILE A 24 17.78 5.43 -28.56
C ILE A 24 18.45 6.80 -28.42
N ASP A 25 18.21 7.69 -29.36
CA ASP A 25 18.87 9.01 -29.45
C ASP A 25 20.40 8.97 -29.30
N GLY A 26 21.01 7.93 -29.84
CA GLY A 26 22.46 7.74 -29.75
C GLY A 26 22.96 7.03 -28.49
N VAL A 27 22.11 6.78 -27.50
CA VAL A 27 22.42 6.02 -26.28
C VAL A 27 22.17 4.53 -26.54
N GLN A 28 23.19 3.70 -26.28
CA GLN A 28 23.06 2.25 -26.45
C GLN A 28 22.40 1.63 -25.21
N VAL A 29 21.30 0.91 -25.41
CA VAL A 29 20.65 0.08 -24.40
C VAL A 29 21.22 -1.33 -24.51
N ASN A 30 21.90 -1.80 -23.47
CA ASN A 30 22.48 -3.13 -23.48
C ASN A 30 21.41 -4.24 -23.42
N ALA A 31 21.78 -5.44 -23.84
CA ALA A 31 20.87 -6.56 -23.93
C ALA A 31 20.28 -6.96 -22.58
N GLY A 32 21.07 -6.88 -21.50
CA GLY A 32 20.61 -7.23 -20.16
C GLY A 32 19.50 -6.31 -19.66
N ILE A 33 19.57 -5.00 -19.95
CA ILE A 33 18.49 -4.04 -19.63
C ILE A 33 17.23 -4.36 -20.43
N TYR A 34 17.35 -4.63 -21.73
CA TYR A 34 16.20 -5.00 -22.54
C TYR A 34 15.54 -6.31 -22.10
N ILE A 35 16.33 -7.33 -21.73
CA ILE A 35 15.81 -8.60 -21.21
C ILE A 35 15.09 -8.36 -19.87
N TYR A 36 15.66 -7.55 -18.99
CA TYR A 36 15.03 -7.17 -17.73
C TYR A 36 13.66 -6.53 -17.97
N TYR A 37 13.57 -5.53 -18.82
CA TYR A 37 12.29 -4.88 -19.15
C TYR A 37 11.33 -5.79 -19.91
N SER A 38 11.82 -6.73 -20.72
CA SER A 38 10.97 -7.74 -21.35
C SER A 38 10.34 -8.67 -20.32
N TYR A 39 11.08 -9.03 -19.26
CA TYR A 39 10.54 -9.80 -18.15
C TYR A 39 9.56 -8.99 -17.30
N ALA A 40 9.87 -7.76 -16.98
CA ALA A 40 8.95 -6.86 -16.27
C ALA A 40 7.63 -6.69 -17.04
N SER A 41 7.70 -6.46 -18.35
CA SER A 41 6.51 -6.37 -19.21
C SER A 41 5.72 -7.69 -19.27
N TYR A 42 6.38 -8.85 -19.22
CA TYR A 42 5.70 -10.14 -19.12
C TYR A 42 4.94 -10.27 -17.79
N MET A 43 5.55 -9.87 -16.68
CA MET A 43 4.90 -9.88 -15.34
C MET A 43 3.71 -8.94 -15.30
N GLU A 44 3.83 -7.73 -15.82
CA GLU A 44 2.74 -6.76 -15.92
C GLU A 44 1.57 -7.32 -16.74
N LEU A 45 1.86 -7.93 -17.91
CA LEU A 45 0.84 -8.59 -18.73
C LEU A 45 0.11 -9.69 -17.95
N THR A 46 0.86 -10.56 -17.25
CA THR A 46 0.24 -11.66 -16.49
C THR A 46 -0.64 -11.15 -15.35
N GLN A 47 -0.22 -10.10 -14.66
CA GLN A 47 -1.01 -9.46 -13.62
C GLN A 47 -2.29 -8.86 -14.18
N THR A 48 -2.21 -8.12 -15.29
CA THR A 48 -3.38 -7.54 -15.96
C THR A 48 -4.36 -8.62 -16.41
N LEU A 49 -3.86 -9.66 -17.08
CA LEU A 49 -4.71 -10.80 -17.53
C LEU A 49 -5.37 -11.51 -16.33
N GLN A 50 -4.68 -11.66 -15.23
CA GLN A 50 -5.24 -12.27 -14.02
C GLN A 50 -6.32 -11.39 -13.37
N SER A 51 -6.16 -10.06 -13.39
CA SER A 51 -7.17 -9.13 -12.88
C SER A 51 -8.41 -9.10 -13.77
N GLU A 52 -8.25 -9.14 -15.09
CA GLU A 52 -9.37 -9.19 -16.05
C GLU A 52 -10.12 -10.53 -16.01
N ASN A 53 -9.41 -11.62 -15.77
CA ASN A 53 -9.97 -12.97 -15.70
C ASN A 53 -9.26 -13.84 -14.67
N SER A 54 -9.81 -13.87 -13.46
CA SER A 54 -9.26 -14.64 -12.34
C SER A 54 -9.22 -16.17 -12.55
N GLU A 55 -9.96 -16.70 -13.55
CA GLU A 55 -9.95 -18.11 -13.90
C GLU A 55 -8.84 -18.47 -14.90
N LEU A 56 -8.13 -17.48 -15.45
CA LEU A 56 -7.07 -17.70 -16.40
C LEU A 56 -5.81 -18.24 -15.69
N ASP A 57 -5.29 -19.36 -16.16
CA ASP A 57 -4.03 -19.91 -15.63
C ASP A 57 -2.83 -19.16 -16.24
N VAL A 58 -2.47 -18.03 -15.62
CA VAL A 58 -1.31 -17.21 -16.04
C VAL A 58 0.04 -17.82 -15.66
N SER A 59 0.07 -18.92 -14.92
CA SER A 59 1.30 -19.68 -14.64
C SER A 59 1.72 -20.51 -15.86
N ASP A 60 0.77 -20.84 -16.76
CA ASP A 60 1.04 -21.51 -18.01
C ASP A 60 1.39 -20.48 -19.11
N LYS A 61 2.67 -20.43 -19.49
CA LYS A 61 3.18 -19.52 -20.50
C LYS A 61 2.53 -19.69 -21.88
N ASP A 62 2.08 -20.89 -22.22
CA ASP A 62 1.39 -21.13 -23.50
C ASP A 62 -0.01 -20.51 -23.46
N VAL A 63 -0.68 -20.57 -22.32
CA VAL A 63 -1.98 -19.89 -22.09
C VAL A 63 -1.81 -18.37 -22.22
N VAL A 64 -0.83 -17.78 -21.56
CA VAL A 64 -0.52 -16.34 -21.66
C VAL A 64 -0.19 -15.95 -23.11
N LYS A 65 0.57 -16.76 -23.81
CA LYS A 65 0.99 -16.50 -25.19
C LYS A 65 -0.17 -16.44 -26.18
N GLU A 66 -1.25 -17.19 -25.91
CA GLU A 66 -2.46 -17.22 -26.75
C GLU A 66 -3.38 -16.00 -26.54
N GLN A 67 -3.12 -15.21 -25.48
CA GLN A 67 -3.94 -14.03 -25.17
C GLN A 67 -3.62 -12.85 -26.08
N LYS A 68 -4.51 -11.87 -26.03
CA LYS A 68 -4.33 -10.56 -26.66
C LYS A 68 -4.57 -9.48 -25.61
N MET A 69 -3.78 -8.42 -25.69
CA MET A 69 -3.91 -7.21 -24.89
C MET A 69 -3.88 -6.01 -25.84
N ASP A 70 -4.77 -5.05 -25.64
CA ASP A 70 -4.85 -3.82 -26.49
C ASP A 70 -4.96 -4.11 -28.00
N GLY A 71 -5.60 -5.21 -28.35
CA GLY A 71 -5.80 -5.62 -29.76
C GLY A 71 -4.62 -6.28 -30.44
N VAL A 72 -3.46 -6.40 -29.77
CA VAL A 72 -2.26 -7.08 -30.28
C VAL A 72 -2.01 -8.41 -29.54
N SER A 73 -1.12 -9.27 -30.08
CA SER A 73 -0.73 -10.49 -29.39
C SER A 73 0.09 -10.19 -28.13
N SER A 74 0.02 -11.06 -27.13
CA SER A 74 0.85 -10.98 -25.91
C SER A 74 2.33 -10.77 -26.23
N GLU A 75 2.88 -11.46 -27.22
CA GLU A 75 4.27 -11.30 -27.63
C GLU A 75 4.57 -9.89 -28.17
N GLU A 76 3.66 -9.34 -28.95
CA GLU A 76 3.80 -7.98 -29.51
C GLU A 76 3.63 -6.93 -28.42
N TRP A 77 2.67 -7.11 -27.54
CA TRP A 77 2.44 -6.21 -26.39
C TRP A 77 3.68 -6.13 -25.50
N ILE A 78 4.25 -7.27 -25.09
CA ILE A 78 5.49 -7.32 -24.29
C ILE A 78 6.64 -6.58 -24.98
N LYS A 79 6.82 -6.77 -26.30
CA LYS A 79 7.89 -6.09 -27.05
C LYS A 79 7.68 -4.58 -27.12
N ASN A 80 6.43 -4.13 -27.25
CA ASN A 80 6.10 -2.71 -27.29
C ASN A 80 6.32 -2.07 -25.90
N LYS A 81 5.89 -2.76 -24.84
CA LYS A 81 6.06 -2.29 -23.47
C LYS A 81 7.54 -2.27 -23.04
N ALA A 82 8.30 -3.30 -23.38
CA ALA A 82 9.74 -3.32 -23.13
C ALA A 82 10.49 -2.21 -23.90
N LEU A 83 10.04 -1.85 -25.10
CA LEU A 83 10.58 -0.72 -25.83
C LEU A 83 10.24 0.60 -25.12
N GLU A 84 9.00 0.78 -24.67
CA GLU A 84 8.57 1.95 -23.91
C GLU A 84 9.44 2.13 -22.65
N TYR A 85 9.66 1.08 -21.88
CA TYR A 85 10.55 1.14 -20.71
C TYR A 85 11.99 1.53 -21.09
N CYS A 86 12.53 1.00 -22.19
CA CYS A 86 13.85 1.40 -22.67
C CYS A 86 13.88 2.87 -23.11
N GLN A 87 12.81 3.38 -23.70
CA GLN A 87 12.70 4.78 -24.10
C GLN A 87 12.66 5.72 -22.89
N ARG A 88 11.87 5.37 -21.86
CA ARG A 88 11.80 6.09 -20.59
C ARG A 88 13.15 6.05 -19.85
N TYR A 89 13.79 4.88 -19.80
CA TYR A 89 15.12 4.72 -19.23
C TYR A 89 16.12 5.73 -19.86
N VAL A 90 16.18 5.79 -21.19
CA VAL A 90 17.10 6.71 -21.88
C VAL A 90 16.67 8.17 -21.70
N ALA A 91 15.37 8.46 -21.66
CA ALA A 91 14.87 9.82 -21.41
C ALA A 91 15.34 10.36 -20.05
N ILE A 92 15.23 9.52 -19.02
CA ILE A 92 15.70 9.87 -17.66
C ILE A 92 17.22 10.06 -17.62
N GLU A 93 18.00 9.14 -18.17
CA GLU A 93 19.47 9.28 -18.24
C GLU A 93 19.89 10.62 -18.86
N LYS A 94 19.26 10.97 -20.00
CA LYS A 94 19.55 12.24 -20.69
C LYS A 94 19.11 13.45 -19.88
N LYS A 95 17.90 13.37 -19.27
CA LYS A 95 17.37 14.49 -18.49
C LYS A 95 18.19 14.73 -17.23
N PHE A 96 18.59 13.67 -16.53
CA PHE A 96 19.43 13.73 -15.35
C PHE A 96 20.78 14.41 -15.65
N GLU A 97 21.40 14.07 -16.79
CA GLU A 97 22.62 14.73 -17.26
C GLU A 97 22.36 16.19 -17.68
N GLU A 98 21.27 16.46 -18.39
CA GLU A 98 20.90 17.83 -18.83
C GLU A 98 20.70 18.78 -17.65
N LEU A 99 20.14 18.26 -16.56
CA LEU A 99 19.90 19.02 -15.33
C LEU A 99 21.13 19.11 -14.40
N ASP A 100 22.27 18.50 -14.80
CA ASP A 100 23.53 18.43 -14.01
C ASP A 100 23.30 17.81 -12.61
N LEU A 101 22.36 16.85 -12.51
CA LEU A 101 22.07 16.09 -11.30
C LEU A 101 23.14 14.99 -11.09
N SER A 102 23.25 14.53 -9.87
CA SER A 102 24.14 13.42 -9.52
C SER A 102 23.61 12.72 -8.28
N LEU A 103 23.61 11.39 -8.31
CA LEU A 103 23.26 10.58 -7.13
C LEU A 103 24.20 10.93 -5.97
N THR A 104 23.63 11.04 -4.78
CA THR A 104 24.36 11.33 -3.54
C THR A 104 25.23 10.14 -3.11
N GLU A 105 26.14 10.37 -2.15
CA GLU A 105 26.93 9.28 -1.57
C GLU A 105 26.07 8.25 -0.83
N GLU A 106 24.97 8.70 -0.23
CA GLU A 106 24.01 7.87 0.49
C GLU A 106 23.23 6.98 -0.47
N GLU A 107 22.65 7.55 -1.52
CA GLU A 107 21.97 6.80 -2.58
C GLU A 107 22.88 5.77 -3.25
N ASN A 108 24.12 6.15 -3.59
CA ASN A 108 25.08 5.21 -4.15
C ASN A 108 25.42 4.05 -3.21
N LYS A 109 25.46 4.30 -1.90
CA LYS A 109 25.68 3.27 -0.88
C LYS A 109 24.47 2.35 -0.76
N GLU A 110 23.27 2.92 -0.77
CA GLU A 110 22.02 2.17 -0.70
C GLU A 110 21.85 1.30 -1.95
N ILE A 111 22.05 1.85 -3.14
CA ILE A 111 22.05 1.10 -4.40
C ILE A 111 23.03 -0.07 -4.34
N SER A 112 24.27 0.18 -3.89
CA SER A 112 25.28 -0.88 -3.80
C SER A 112 24.86 -1.99 -2.84
N SER A 113 24.32 -1.64 -1.67
CA SER A 113 23.88 -2.59 -0.66
C SER A 113 22.68 -3.41 -1.17
N THR A 114 21.70 -2.75 -1.80
CA THR A 114 20.52 -3.39 -2.37
C THR A 114 20.90 -4.37 -3.48
N ILE A 115 21.77 -3.95 -4.40
CA ILE A 115 22.22 -4.81 -5.50
C ILE A 115 23.03 -5.98 -5.00
N ASP A 116 23.89 -5.81 -3.99
CA ASP A 116 24.68 -6.90 -3.42
C ASP A 116 23.77 -7.95 -2.79
N SER A 117 22.82 -7.53 -1.94
CA SER A 117 21.86 -8.42 -1.29
C SER A 117 20.95 -9.13 -2.31
N PHE A 118 20.44 -8.40 -3.29
CA PHE A 118 19.63 -8.95 -4.36
C PHE A 118 20.39 -10.01 -5.18
N TRP A 119 21.65 -9.69 -5.51
CA TRP A 119 22.48 -10.55 -6.34
C TRP A 119 22.91 -11.83 -5.64
N ASP A 120 23.16 -11.78 -4.34
CA ASP A 120 23.50 -12.96 -3.54
C ASP A 120 22.36 -14.00 -3.57
N THR A 121 21.12 -13.54 -3.69
CA THR A 121 19.93 -14.43 -3.71
C THR A 121 19.53 -14.81 -5.13
N ASN A 122 19.57 -13.87 -6.09
CA ASN A 122 18.95 -14.02 -7.41
C ASN A 122 19.95 -14.06 -8.56
N GLY A 123 21.22 -13.78 -8.31
CA GLY A 123 22.23 -13.55 -9.36
C GLY A 123 22.35 -14.69 -10.36
N GLU A 124 22.41 -15.94 -9.88
CA GLU A 124 22.52 -17.12 -10.75
C GLU A 124 21.32 -17.23 -11.72
N LEU A 125 20.12 -16.96 -11.23
CA LEU A 125 18.90 -16.99 -12.00
C LEU A 125 18.87 -15.90 -13.09
N TYR A 126 19.30 -14.69 -12.76
CA TYR A 126 19.39 -13.58 -13.68
C TYR A 126 20.47 -13.81 -14.74
N GLU A 127 21.66 -14.27 -14.36
CA GLU A 127 22.75 -14.60 -15.30
C GLU A 127 22.35 -15.72 -16.29
N LYS A 128 21.63 -16.75 -15.82
CA LYS A 128 21.09 -17.83 -16.66
C LYS A 128 20.18 -17.25 -17.76
N ASN A 129 19.46 -16.18 -17.50
CA ASN A 129 18.60 -15.49 -18.44
C ASN A 129 19.31 -14.39 -19.25
N GLY A 130 20.59 -14.20 -19.09
CA GLY A 130 21.38 -13.20 -19.81
C GLY A 130 21.33 -11.79 -19.24
N ILE A 131 20.94 -11.65 -17.97
CA ILE A 131 20.91 -10.38 -17.25
C ILE A 131 22.09 -10.34 -16.28
N ALA A 132 23.04 -9.46 -16.53
CA ALA A 132 24.21 -9.27 -15.68
C ALA A 132 23.88 -8.36 -14.47
N LYS A 133 24.62 -8.51 -13.36
CA LYS A 133 24.51 -7.65 -12.19
C LYS A 133 24.53 -6.16 -12.54
N SER A 134 25.45 -5.75 -13.43
CA SER A 134 25.55 -4.37 -13.87
C SER A 134 24.29 -3.86 -14.60
N SER A 135 23.56 -4.73 -15.28
CA SER A 135 22.30 -4.33 -15.94
C SER A 135 21.19 -4.05 -14.92
N VAL A 136 21.07 -4.90 -13.89
CA VAL A 136 20.10 -4.67 -12.78
C VAL A 136 20.50 -3.43 -11.98
N GLN A 137 21.78 -3.25 -11.73
CA GLN A 137 22.29 -2.03 -11.08
C GLN A 137 21.94 -0.77 -11.87
N SER A 138 22.15 -0.77 -13.19
CA SER A 138 21.81 0.39 -14.04
C SER A 138 20.31 0.70 -14.02
N VAL A 139 19.46 -0.33 -13.99
CA VAL A 139 17.99 -0.13 -13.85
C VAL A 139 17.66 0.47 -12.48
N LEU A 140 18.26 -0.02 -11.40
CA LEU A 140 18.05 0.54 -10.07
C LEU A 140 18.56 1.99 -9.98
N GLU A 141 19.78 2.28 -10.50
CA GLU A 141 20.30 3.64 -10.57
C GLU A 141 19.34 4.58 -11.32
N ASN A 142 18.77 4.12 -12.44
CA ASN A 142 17.80 4.89 -13.21
C ASN A 142 16.51 5.15 -12.43
N THR A 143 16.09 4.25 -11.54
CA THR A 143 14.94 4.48 -10.65
C THR A 143 15.21 5.63 -9.68
N TYR A 144 16.40 5.69 -9.07
CA TYR A 144 16.79 6.82 -8.22
C TYR A 144 16.88 8.13 -9.03
N MET A 145 17.48 8.08 -10.22
CA MET A 145 17.52 9.23 -11.13
C MET A 145 16.12 9.71 -11.49
N THR A 146 15.16 8.79 -11.70
CA THR A 146 13.76 9.13 -11.98
C THR A 146 13.15 9.92 -10.83
N ASN A 147 13.37 9.48 -9.60
CA ASN A 147 12.91 10.18 -8.41
C ASN A 147 13.55 11.57 -8.28
N ASP A 148 14.85 11.68 -8.50
CA ASP A 148 15.54 12.96 -8.42
C ASP A 148 15.06 13.95 -9.48
N VAL A 149 14.82 13.47 -10.72
CA VAL A 149 14.25 14.29 -11.79
C VAL A 149 12.82 14.71 -11.46
N PHE A 150 12.01 13.79 -10.91
CA PHE A 150 10.67 14.09 -10.44
C PHE A 150 10.70 15.19 -9.36
N LEU A 151 11.53 15.03 -8.33
CA LEU A 151 11.65 16.02 -7.25
C LEU A 151 12.28 17.34 -7.72
N TYR A 152 13.12 17.33 -8.74
CA TYR A 152 13.64 18.55 -9.36
C TYR A 152 12.51 19.42 -9.90
N TYR A 153 11.50 18.82 -10.54
CA TYR A 153 10.35 19.55 -11.09
C TYR A 153 9.30 19.82 -10.02
N TYR A 154 8.88 18.81 -9.28
CA TYR A 154 7.69 18.83 -8.43
C TYR A 154 7.98 18.81 -6.92
N GLY A 155 9.22 18.65 -6.52
CA GLY A 155 9.61 18.75 -5.11
C GLY A 155 9.37 20.15 -4.54
N LEU A 156 9.49 20.29 -3.23
CA LEU A 156 9.42 21.60 -2.58
C LEU A 156 10.45 22.55 -3.21
N ASP A 157 10.02 23.74 -3.57
CA ASP A 157 10.85 24.73 -4.27
C ASP A 157 11.39 24.25 -5.63
N GLY A 158 10.78 23.22 -6.23
CA GLY A 158 11.12 22.72 -7.56
C GLY A 158 10.74 23.70 -8.69
N GLU A 159 11.08 23.34 -9.94
CA GLU A 159 10.85 24.19 -11.13
C GLU A 159 9.35 24.53 -11.34
N GLU A 160 8.44 23.63 -10.96
CA GLU A 160 6.99 23.84 -11.07
C GLU A 160 6.42 24.69 -9.91
N GLY A 161 7.26 25.08 -8.95
CA GLY A 161 6.91 26.03 -7.88
C GLY A 161 6.03 25.45 -6.77
N THR A 162 6.09 24.14 -6.52
CA THR A 162 5.36 23.47 -5.44
C THR A 162 5.73 24.07 -4.09
N THR A 163 4.73 24.49 -3.31
CA THR A 163 4.93 25.01 -1.96
C THR A 163 4.40 24.05 -0.90
N GLU A 164 4.92 24.14 0.32
CA GLU A 164 4.43 23.35 1.44
C GLU A 164 2.94 23.62 1.73
N ASP A 165 2.49 24.86 1.56
CA ASP A 165 1.09 25.23 1.76
C ASP A 165 0.18 24.56 0.72
N ASP A 166 0.62 24.44 -0.53
CA ASP A 166 -0.13 23.74 -1.59
C ASP A 166 -0.27 22.24 -1.25
N LEU A 167 0.82 21.61 -0.82
CA LEU A 167 0.81 20.19 -0.44
C LEU A 167 -0.07 19.93 0.79
N LYS A 168 -0.01 20.81 1.80
CA LYS A 168 -0.89 20.71 2.97
C LYS A 168 -2.35 20.87 2.58
N GLN A 169 -2.65 21.83 1.70
CA GLN A 169 -4.01 21.99 1.20
C GLN A 169 -4.49 20.74 0.45
N TYR A 170 -3.66 20.17 -0.43
CA TYR A 170 -3.98 18.92 -1.12
C TYR A 170 -4.25 17.79 -0.15
N TYR A 171 -3.40 17.62 0.87
CA TYR A 171 -3.59 16.58 1.90
C TYR A 171 -4.90 16.77 2.67
N GLU A 172 -5.22 18.00 3.10
CA GLU A 172 -6.46 18.36 3.78
C GLU A 172 -7.71 18.09 2.95
N GLU A 173 -7.64 18.36 1.64
CA GLU A 173 -8.76 18.15 0.72
C GLU A 173 -9.01 16.66 0.42
N ASN A 174 -7.97 15.83 0.56
CA ASN A 174 -8.01 14.41 0.20
C ASN A 174 -8.00 13.46 1.41
N ASN A 175 -7.96 13.99 2.64
CA ASN A 175 -7.98 13.19 3.85
C ASN A 175 -8.90 13.78 4.91
N ALA A 176 -9.56 12.91 5.66
CA ALA A 176 -10.43 13.30 6.77
C ALA A 176 -10.02 12.57 8.05
N ARG A 177 -9.87 13.32 9.13
CA ARG A 177 -9.55 12.81 10.46
C ARG A 177 -10.86 12.52 11.22
N VAL A 178 -11.07 11.26 11.57
CA VAL A 178 -12.27 10.81 12.25
C VAL A 178 -11.96 9.85 13.39
N ARG A 179 -12.83 9.86 14.39
CA ARG A 179 -12.97 8.78 15.34
C ARG A 179 -14.39 8.25 15.28
N TYR A 180 -14.57 6.93 15.31
CA TYR A 180 -15.90 6.35 15.35
C TYR A 180 -15.96 5.09 16.22
N ILE A 181 -17.17 4.77 16.67
CA ILE A 181 -17.51 3.52 17.33
C ILE A 181 -18.58 2.85 16.49
N LYS A 182 -18.35 1.61 16.09
CA LYS A 182 -19.32 0.80 15.33
C LYS A 182 -20.17 -0.06 16.26
N PHE A 183 -21.48 0.03 16.11
CA PHE A 183 -22.48 -0.76 16.83
C PHE A 183 -23.17 -1.68 15.84
N ASN A 184 -22.80 -2.97 15.82
CA ASN A 184 -23.35 -3.95 14.88
C ASN A 184 -24.83 -4.21 15.17
N LEU A 185 -25.64 -4.34 14.12
CA LEU A 185 -27.06 -4.67 14.19
C LEU A 185 -27.27 -6.18 14.13
N THR A 186 -26.54 -6.92 14.98
CA THR A 186 -26.60 -8.37 15.09
C THR A 186 -26.86 -8.81 16.52
N ASP A 187 -27.52 -9.96 16.69
CA ASP A 187 -27.71 -10.62 17.97
C ASP A 187 -26.46 -11.39 18.44
N GLY A 188 -26.57 -12.10 19.57
CA GLY A 188 -25.46 -12.90 20.15
C GLY A 188 -25.04 -14.09 19.29
N ASN A 189 -25.81 -14.50 18.27
CA ASN A 189 -25.47 -15.53 17.31
C ASN A 189 -24.88 -14.96 16.02
N GLY A 190 -24.80 -13.62 15.90
CA GLY A 190 -24.37 -12.94 14.68
C GLY A 190 -25.46 -12.77 13.63
N GLU A 191 -26.72 -13.11 13.96
CA GLU A 191 -27.86 -12.93 13.06
C GLU A 191 -28.36 -11.48 13.11
N ALA A 192 -28.86 -10.98 11.98
CA ALA A 192 -29.38 -9.62 11.88
C ALA A 192 -30.52 -9.37 12.87
N LEU A 193 -30.50 -8.24 13.56
CA LEU A 193 -31.59 -7.82 14.46
C LEU A 193 -32.88 -7.55 13.69
N ASP A 194 -34.01 -7.89 14.30
CA ASP A 194 -35.31 -7.46 13.84
C ASP A 194 -35.56 -5.96 14.14
N ASP A 195 -36.68 -5.42 13.68
CA ASP A 195 -37.02 -4.00 13.87
C ASP A 195 -37.07 -3.58 15.35
N ALA A 196 -37.48 -4.48 16.25
CA ALA A 196 -37.49 -4.20 17.69
C ALA A 196 -36.07 -4.14 18.25
N GLY A 197 -35.22 -5.10 17.92
CA GLY A 197 -33.82 -5.13 18.28
C GLY A 197 -33.03 -3.94 17.73
N LYS A 198 -33.26 -3.55 16.48
CA LYS A 198 -32.66 -2.33 15.89
C LYS A 198 -33.08 -1.07 16.64
N LYS A 199 -34.35 -0.97 17.04
CA LYS A 199 -34.84 0.15 17.83
C LYS A 199 -34.21 0.22 19.22
N ASP A 200 -34.06 -0.92 19.86
CA ASP A 200 -33.44 -1.00 21.18
C ASP A 200 -31.93 -0.65 21.11
N MET A 201 -31.23 -1.12 20.07
CA MET A 201 -29.85 -0.74 19.82
C MET A 201 -29.73 0.77 19.53
N LYS A 202 -30.65 1.34 18.75
CA LYS A 202 -30.64 2.78 18.46
C LYS A 202 -30.79 3.59 19.75
N ALA A 203 -31.71 3.22 20.65
CA ALA A 203 -31.88 3.89 21.94
C ALA A 203 -30.60 3.83 22.79
N LYS A 204 -29.92 2.67 22.82
CA LYS A 204 -28.64 2.52 23.50
C LYS A 204 -27.55 3.45 22.91
N VAL A 205 -27.45 3.54 21.60
CA VAL A 205 -26.49 4.41 20.92
C VAL A 205 -26.82 5.88 21.13
N GLU A 206 -28.11 6.26 21.21
CA GLU A 206 -28.55 7.61 21.54
C GLU A 206 -28.19 8.00 22.99
N ASP A 207 -28.28 7.06 23.94
CA ASP A 207 -27.82 7.27 25.33
C ASP A 207 -26.31 7.50 25.37
N TYR A 208 -25.50 6.67 24.72
CA TYR A 208 -24.06 6.86 24.61
C TYR A 208 -23.67 8.19 23.95
N LEU A 209 -24.38 8.56 22.87
CA LEU A 209 -24.16 9.86 22.24
C LEU A 209 -24.43 11.02 23.22
N GLY A 210 -25.48 10.87 24.06
CA GLY A 210 -25.80 11.84 25.08
C GLY A 210 -24.69 12.02 26.12
N GLU A 211 -24.07 10.92 26.54
CA GLU A 211 -22.95 10.92 27.49
C GLU A 211 -21.74 11.64 26.88
N ILE A 212 -21.34 11.28 25.67
CA ILE A 212 -20.21 11.91 24.95
C ILE A 212 -20.47 13.41 24.74
N ASN A 213 -21.65 13.80 24.25
CA ASN A 213 -21.98 15.21 23.98
C ASN A 213 -22.19 16.05 25.22
N ALA A 214 -22.39 15.45 26.41
CA ALA A 214 -22.39 16.18 27.67
C ALA A 214 -21.03 16.80 28.00
N LEU A 215 -19.95 16.27 27.41
CA LEU A 215 -18.58 16.72 27.57
C LEU A 215 -18.11 17.65 26.43
N LYS A 216 -19.01 18.05 25.56
CA LYS A 216 -18.69 18.91 24.39
C LYS A 216 -17.94 20.17 24.81
N GLY A 217 -16.79 20.39 24.17
CA GLY A 217 -15.88 21.50 24.42
C GLY A 217 -14.65 21.13 25.28
N ASP A 218 -14.62 19.90 25.79
CA ASP A 218 -13.45 19.28 26.41
C ASP A 218 -13.09 18.04 25.58
N GLU A 219 -12.17 18.20 24.65
CA GLU A 219 -11.83 17.17 23.67
C GLU A 219 -11.25 15.92 24.33
N ASP A 220 -10.38 16.08 25.30
CA ASP A 220 -9.77 14.95 26.02
C ASP A 220 -10.84 14.17 26.80
N ALA A 221 -11.76 14.87 27.47
CA ALA A 221 -12.87 14.21 28.16
C ALA A 221 -13.82 13.47 27.20
N MET A 222 -14.08 14.02 26.01
CA MET A 222 -14.88 13.32 24.99
C MET A 222 -14.18 12.06 24.46
N GLU A 223 -12.85 12.09 24.28
CA GLU A 223 -12.08 10.91 23.89
C GLU A 223 -12.13 9.82 24.96
N ASP A 224 -11.89 10.18 26.21
CA ASP A 224 -11.98 9.24 27.34
C ASP A 224 -13.37 8.61 27.45
N GLU A 225 -14.42 9.41 27.20
CA GLU A 225 -15.78 8.89 27.18
C GLU A 225 -16.05 7.96 26.00
N MET A 226 -15.51 8.26 24.81
CA MET A 226 -15.61 7.34 23.67
C MET A 226 -14.90 6.02 23.95
N ASP A 227 -13.77 6.02 24.67
CA ASP A 227 -13.11 4.79 25.10
C ASP A 227 -13.96 4.01 26.10
N THR A 228 -14.61 4.70 27.04
CA THR A 228 -15.55 4.10 27.98
C THR A 228 -16.72 3.45 27.26
N VAL A 229 -17.36 4.17 26.36
CA VAL A 229 -18.48 3.66 25.52
C VAL A 229 -18.06 2.45 24.70
N GLN A 230 -16.87 2.49 24.05
CA GLN A 230 -16.36 1.35 23.31
C GLN A 230 -16.16 0.12 24.20
N SER A 231 -15.62 0.31 25.40
CA SER A 231 -15.44 -0.76 26.39
C SER A 231 -16.75 -1.35 26.85
N ASP A 232 -17.73 -0.50 27.17
CA ASP A 232 -19.07 -0.91 27.59
C ASP A 232 -19.82 -1.67 26.48
N TYR A 233 -19.69 -1.21 25.24
CA TYR A 233 -20.26 -1.92 24.10
C TYR A 233 -19.61 -3.27 23.88
N ASN A 234 -18.27 -3.38 23.99
CA ASN A 234 -17.56 -4.65 23.88
C ASN A 234 -18.02 -5.65 24.98
N ALA A 235 -18.19 -5.18 26.21
CA ALA A 235 -18.72 -5.98 27.31
C ALA A 235 -20.17 -6.45 27.03
N TYR A 236 -21.00 -5.58 26.47
CA TYR A 236 -22.35 -5.94 26.03
C TYR A 236 -22.33 -7.02 24.96
N VAL A 237 -21.52 -6.89 23.90
CA VAL A 237 -21.38 -7.89 22.83
C VAL A 237 -20.93 -9.23 23.40
N THR A 238 -19.98 -9.23 24.32
CA THR A 238 -19.53 -10.44 25.01
C THR A 238 -20.68 -11.11 25.77
N SER A 239 -21.45 -10.33 26.52
CA SER A 239 -22.56 -10.88 27.33
C SER A 239 -23.66 -11.52 26.48
N ILE A 240 -24.07 -10.89 25.38
CA ILE A 240 -25.09 -11.46 24.48
C ILE A 240 -24.58 -12.71 23.76
N SER A 241 -23.30 -12.77 23.41
CA SER A 241 -22.69 -13.94 22.79
C SER A 241 -22.62 -15.13 23.77
N GLU A 242 -22.28 -14.89 25.04
CA GLU A 242 -22.26 -15.91 26.09
C GLU A 242 -23.68 -16.44 26.38
N GLU A 243 -24.69 -15.56 26.43
CA GLU A 243 -26.09 -15.95 26.60
C GLU A 243 -26.59 -16.81 25.45
N ALA A 244 -26.24 -16.45 24.20
CA ALA A 244 -26.58 -17.21 23.01
C ALA A 244 -25.93 -18.61 23.00
N ALA A 245 -24.64 -18.68 23.36
CA ALA A 245 -23.91 -19.93 23.48
C ALA A 245 -24.52 -20.85 24.57
N ALA A 246 -24.87 -20.29 25.73
CA ALA A 246 -25.52 -21.01 26.82
C ALA A 246 -26.91 -21.54 26.41
N ALA A 247 -27.70 -20.75 25.68
CA ALA A 247 -29.00 -21.17 25.15
C ALA A 247 -28.87 -22.34 24.15
N THR A 248 -27.86 -22.30 23.29
CA THR A 248 -27.55 -23.36 22.33
C THR A 248 -27.12 -24.66 23.03
N ALA A 249 -26.28 -24.54 24.08
CA ALA A 249 -25.84 -25.68 24.87
C ALA A 249 -26.98 -26.37 25.64
N THR A 250 -27.98 -25.57 26.10
CA THR A 250 -29.15 -26.10 26.84
C THR A 250 -30.14 -26.79 25.93
N SER A 251 -30.15 -26.54 24.61
CA SER A 251 -31.05 -27.15 23.65
C SER A 251 -30.51 -28.43 22.97
N ALA A 252 -29.30 -28.88 23.33
CA ALA A 252 -28.75 -30.10 22.78
C ALA A 252 -29.41 -31.34 23.42
N THR A 253 -30.21 -32.05 22.63
CA THR A 253 -30.78 -33.36 22.99
C THR A 253 -30.05 -34.47 22.27
N ASP A 254 -29.95 -35.67 22.91
CA ASP A 254 -29.40 -36.84 22.26
C ASP A 254 -30.30 -37.36 21.12
N ALA A 255 -29.79 -38.38 20.39
CA ALA A 255 -30.56 -38.98 19.27
C ALA A 255 -31.85 -39.64 19.69
N ASP A 256 -32.10 -39.82 20.98
CA ASP A 256 -33.29 -40.43 21.59
C ASP A 256 -34.26 -39.35 22.17
N GLY A 257 -33.93 -38.06 22.05
CA GLY A 257 -34.75 -36.95 22.50
C GLY A 257 -34.63 -36.61 23.99
N ASN A 258 -33.60 -37.09 24.69
CA ASN A 258 -33.32 -36.72 26.05
C ASN A 258 -32.31 -35.55 26.14
N GLU A 259 -32.57 -34.63 27.10
CA GLU A 259 -31.66 -33.54 27.36
C GLU A 259 -30.29 -34.09 27.81
N ILE A 260 -29.23 -33.68 27.09
CA ILE A 260 -27.84 -33.97 27.48
C ILE A 260 -27.50 -33.02 28.66
N PRO A 261 -27.17 -33.54 29.88
CA PRO A 261 -26.80 -32.66 30.97
C PRO A 261 -25.57 -31.86 30.59
N ALA A 262 -25.62 -30.54 30.78
CA ALA A 262 -24.47 -29.67 30.59
C ALA A 262 -23.32 -30.17 31.48
N THR A 263 -22.29 -30.73 30.87
CA THR A 263 -21.03 -31.02 31.57
C THR A 263 -20.35 -29.68 31.79
N THR A 264 -20.40 -29.23 33.02
CA THR A 264 -19.61 -28.08 33.47
C THR A 264 -18.15 -28.55 33.47
N GLU A 265 -17.47 -28.46 32.33
CA GLU A 265 -16.03 -28.49 32.34
C GLU A 265 -15.56 -27.16 32.93
N GLU A 266 -15.11 -27.18 34.16
CA GLU A 266 -14.25 -26.13 34.69
C GLU A 266 -13.06 -26.02 33.71
N THR A 267 -13.13 -25.03 32.82
CA THR A 267 -11.99 -24.65 32.02
C THR A 267 -10.97 -24.02 32.95
N THR A 268 -10.11 -24.83 33.50
CA THR A 268 -8.87 -24.34 34.09
C THR A 268 -8.09 -23.68 32.97
N THR A 269 -8.11 -22.38 32.94
CA THR A 269 -7.27 -21.58 32.04
C THR A 269 -5.82 -21.84 32.42
N THR A 270 -5.24 -22.86 31.81
CA THR A 270 -3.78 -22.99 31.81
C THR A 270 -3.30 -22.01 30.76
N THR A 271 -2.77 -20.91 31.23
CA THR A 271 -2.00 -19.95 30.42
C THR A 271 -0.75 -20.71 30.00
N GLU A 272 -0.78 -21.34 28.84
CA GLU A 272 0.45 -21.74 28.16
C GLU A 272 1.05 -20.44 27.59
N GLU A 273 2.10 -19.97 28.25
CA GLU A 273 3.06 -19.06 27.65
C GLU A 273 3.60 -19.70 26.38
N THR A 274 3.01 -19.36 25.25
CA THR A 274 3.65 -19.61 23.95
C THR A 274 4.71 -18.54 23.78
N THR A 275 5.92 -18.86 24.22
CA THR A 275 7.11 -18.10 23.86
C THR A 275 7.30 -18.26 22.36
N THR A 276 6.70 -17.38 21.59
CA THR A 276 6.99 -17.25 20.17
C THR A 276 8.34 -16.55 20.09
N THR A 277 9.38 -17.34 19.90
CA THR A 277 10.68 -16.82 19.48
C THR A 277 10.47 -16.29 18.06
N THR A 278 10.20 -15.00 17.96
CA THR A 278 10.20 -14.29 16.67
C THR A 278 11.66 -14.20 16.27
N THR A 279 12.09 -15.17 15.46
CA THR A 279 13.25 -14.97 14.63
C THR A 279 12.84 -13.86 13.66
N ALA A 280 13.41 -12.68 13.84
CA ALA A 280 13.34 -11.63 12.85
C ALA A 280 14.01 -12.16 11.57
N ALA A 281 13.22 -12.75 10.70
CA ALA A 281 13.54 -12.79 9.30
C ALA A 281 13.34 -11.33 8.86
N ALA A 282 14.44 -10.64 8.63
CA ALA A 282 14.43 -9.47 7.78
C ALA A 282 13.90 -9.96 6.44
N GLU A 283 12.63 -9.74 6.18
CA GLU A 283 12.10 -9.76 4.84
C GLU A 283 12.72 -8.54 4.17
N ASP A 284 13.86 -8.81 3.54
CA ASP A 284 14.45 -7.93 2.55
C ASP A 284 13.47 -7.93 1.38
N SER A 285 12.47 -7.05 1.50
CA SER A 285 11.66 -6.64 0.39
C SER A 285 12.56 -5.80 -0.50
N ALA A 286 13.32 -6.48 -1.36
CA ALA A 286 13.72 -5.86 -2.60
C ALA A 286 12.41 -5.62 -3.36
N ALA A 287 11.71 -4.57 -2.96
CA ALA A 287 10.73 -3.95 -3.80
C ALA A 287 11.46 -3.63 -5.09
N ALA A 288 11.23 -4.44 -6.12
CA ALA A 288 11.23 -3.89 -7.45
C ALA A 288 10.24 -2.73 -7.33
N THR A 289 10.78 -1.54 -7.14
CA THR A 289 10.01 -0.33 -7.08
C THR A 289 9.13 -0.37 -8.29
N GLU A 290 7.86 -0.44 -8.07
CA GLU A 290 6.89 -0.15 -9.11
C GLU A 290 7.26 1.23 -9.61
N THR A 291 7.98 1.28 -10.73
CA THR A 291 7.95 2.45 -11.56
C THR A 291 6.48 2.72 -11.77
N ALA A 292 6.05 3.94 -11.46
CA ALA A 292 4.76 4.44 -11.81
C ALA A 292 4.48 4.10 -13.28
N GLY A 293 3.98 2.94 -13.52
CA GLY A 293 3.45 2.43 -14.75
C GLY A 293 2.00 2.21 -14.46
N ASP A 294 1.18 2.91 -15.18
CA ASP A 294 -0.25 2.76 -15.22
C ASP A 294 -0.63 1.27 -15.20
N SER A 295 -0.78 0.74 -14.02
CA SER A 295 -1.30 -0.59 -13.80
C SER A 295 -2.78 -0.43 -13.67
N ASP A 296 -3.46 -0.65 -14.81
CA ASP A 296 -4.88 -0.83 -14.92
C ASP A 296 -5.30 -2.07 -14.13
N SER A 297 -5.26 -2.02 -12.82
CA SER A 297 -5.91 -2.99 -11.98
C SER A 297 -7.15 -2.34 -11.38
N GLU A 298 -8.29 -2.80 -11.85
CA GLU A 298 -9.60 -2.57 -11.26
C GLU A 298 -9.66 -3.20 -9.86
N GLU A 299 -8.99 -2.57 -8.90
CA GLU A 299 -9.31 -2.72 -7.50
C GLU A 299 -9.31 -1.34 -6.90
N THR A 300 -10.48 -0.69 -6.97
CA THR A 300 -10.78 0.46 -6.15
C THR A 300 -10.97 0.00 -4.72
N THR A 301 -9.88 -0.41 -4.11
CA THR A 301 -9.76 -0.42 -2.68
C THR A 301 -9.56 1.04 -2.29
N ALA A 302 -10.48 1.60 -1.53
CA ALA A 302 -10.12 2.68 -0.64
C ALA A 302 -8.94 2.12 0.14
N THR A 303 -7.73 2.58 -0.20
CA THR A 303 -6.57 2.20 0.58
C THR A 303 -6.85 2.74 1.97
N GLU A 304 -7.20 1.85 2.93
CA GLU A 304 -6.87 2.14 4.30
C GLU A 304 -5.35 2.32 4.31
N GLU A 305 -4.87 3.55 4.17
CA GLU A 305 -3.80 3.96 5.02
C GLU A 305 -4.41 4.07 6.43
N THR A 306 -4.74 2.92 7.01
CA THR A 306 -4.48 2.77 8.40
C THR A 306 -2.98 2.99 8.49
N ALA A 307 -2.56 4.18 8.93
CA ALA A 307 -1.46 4.20 9.84
C ALA A 307 -1.90 3.23 10.95
N ALA A 308 -1.66 1.93 10.75
CA ALA A 308 -1.44 1.03 11.83
C ALA A 308 -0.13 1.54 12.41
N GLU A 309 -0.22 2.62 13.20
CA GLU A 309 0.73 2.81 14.26
C GLU A 309 0.70 1.47 14.98
N GLU A 310 1.76 0.66 14.78
CA GLU A 310 2.11 -0.31 15.80
C GLU A 310 1.99 0.47 17.10
N THR A 311 1.06 0.03 17.92
CA THR A 311 0.91 0.54 19.29
C THR A 311 2.23 0.17 19.97
N THR A 312 3.25 0.98 19.82
CA THR A 312 4.46 0.92 20.61
C THR A 312 4.03 1.38 21.99
N THR A 313 3.58 0.41 22.78
CA THR A 313 3.39 0.57 24.19
C THR A 313 4.78 0.79 24.77
N GLU A 314 5.22 2.02 24.91
CA GLU A 314 6.37 2.34 25.76
C GLU A 314 5.92 2.14 27.22
N ALA A 315 6.35 1.03 27.82
CA ALA A 315 6.18 0.82 29.23
C ALA A 315 7.24 1.66 29.97
N ALA A 316 6.84 2.81 30.47
CA ALA A 316 7.66 3.53 31.45
C ALA A 316 7.52 2.83 32.78
N VAL A 317 8.64 2.30 33.32
CA VAL A 317 8.67 1.72 34.66
C VAL A 317 8.99 2.84 35.64
N GLU A 318 7.97 3.31 36.36
CA GLU A 318 8.15 4.16 37.53
C GLU A 318 8.06 3.32 38.82
N THR A 319 8.92 3.58 39.80
CA THR A 319 8.84 2.95 41.12
C THR A 319 8.05 3.83 42.07
N ASP A 320 7.06 3.25 42.75
CA ASP A 320 6.32 3.92 43.81
C ASP A 320 7.19 4.15 45.08
N GLU A 321 6.66 4.90 46.04
CA GLU A 321 7.37 5.18 47.28
C GLU A 321 7.73 3.94 48.12
N ASN A 322 7.23 2.75 47.74
CA ASN A 322 7.51 1.48 48.37
C ASN A 322 8.44 0.57 47.54
N GLY A 323 8.97 1.07 46.41
CA GLY A 323 9.89 0.35 45.55
C GLY A 323 9.23 -0.74 44.68
N SER A 324 7.89 -0.69 44.50
CA SER A 324 7.16 -1.53 43.56
C SER A 324 7.19 -0.89 42.17
N GLU A 325 7.51 -1.68 41.16
CA GLU A 325 7.46 -1.26 39.78
C GLU A 325 5.99 -1.04 39.36
N VAL A 326 5.64 0.22 39.07
CA VAL A 326 4.34 0.57 38.47
C VAL A 326 4.54 0.74 36.98
N THR A 327 4.07 -0.23 36.19
CA THR A 327 4.09 -0.12 34.74
C THR A 327 2.91 0.75 34.30
N THR A 328 3.19 1.99 33.95
CA THR A 328 2.19 2.86 33.34
C THR A 328 2.22 2.59 31.82
N THR A 329 1.18 1.95 31.30
CA THR A 329 0.99 1.79 29.87
C THR A 329 0.41 3.10 29.33
N THR A 330 1.23 3.90 28.66
CA THR A 330 0.75 5.10 27.97
C THR A 330 0.30 4.68 26.58
N THR A 331 -0.99 4.80 26.28
CA THR A 331 -1.50 4.60 24.91
C THR A 331 -0.97 5.75 24.04
N ALA A 332 -0.51 5.45 22.83
CA ALA A 332 -0.08 6.49 21.91
C ALA A 332 -1.21 7.52 21.70
N PRO A 333 -0.91 8.82 21.66
CA PRO A 333 -1.92 9.81 21.35
C PRO A 333 -2.56 9.49 20.01
N TYR A 334 -3.88 9.62 19.90
CA TYR A 334 -4.67 9.36 18.68
C TYR A 334 -4.77 7.88 18.22
N ALA A 335 -4.43 6.90 19.06
CA ALA A 335 -4.47 5.46 18.73
C ALA A 335 -5.83 4.96 18.23
N ASN A 336 -6.92 5.66 18.56
CA ASN A 336 -8.29 5.31 18.17
C ASN A 336 -8.86 6.22 17.06
N GLU A 337 -8.08 7.17 16.55
CA GLU A 337 -8.45 7.98 15.41
C GLU A 337 -8.05 7.30 14.10
N GLN A 338 -8.77 7.62 13.04
CA GLN A 338 -8.47 7.15 11.69
C GLN A 338 -8.36 8.33 10.73
N ILE A 339 -7.43 8.24 9.83
CA ILE A 339 -7.32 9.12 8.67
C ILE A 339 -7.94 8.38 7.49
N ILE A 340 -9.07 8.88 7.02
CA ILE A 340 -9.76 8.33 5.85
C ILE A 340 -9.28 9.08 4.62
N ALA A 341 -8.70 8.36 3.66
CA ALA A 341 -8.32 8.92 2.37
C ALA A 341 -9.55 9.04 1.44
N LYS A 342 -9.56 10.08 0.60
CA LYS A 342 -10.57 10.24 -0.44
C LYS A 342 -10.42 9.15 -1.50
N VAL A 343 -11.54 8.51 -1.83
CA VAL A 343 -11.56 7.48 -2.86
C VAL A 343 -11.29 8.12 -4.23
N THR A 344 -10.27 7.61 -4.92
CA THR A 344 -9.98 7.94 -6.30
C THR A 344 -10.54 6.86 -7.20
N THR A 345 -11.40 7.22 -8.14
CA THR A 345 -12.03 6.27 -9.07
C THR A 345 -11.66 6.60 -10.50
N LYS A 346 -11.56 5.58 -11.36
CA LYS A 346 -11.44 5.76 -12.81
C LYS A 346 -12.81 6.13 -13.41
N GLU A 347 -12.80 6.76 -14.60
CA GLU A 347 -14.02 7.24 -15.28
C GLU A 347 -15.11 6.17 -15.45
N ASP A 348 -14.74 4.90 -15.59
CA ASP A 348 -15.66 3.78 -15.83
C ASP A 348 -15.96 2.95 -14.56
N THR A 349 -15.45 3.33 -13.39
CA THR A 349 -15.70 2.60 -12.14
C THR A 349 -17.15 2.72 -11.72
N LYS A 350 -17.84 1.59 -11.55
CA LYS A 350 -19.21 1.59 -11.05
C LYS A 350 -19.24 1.84 -9.55
N GLU A 351 -20.26 2.54 -9.08
CA GLU A 351 -20.38 2.85 -7.65
C GLU A 351 -20.48 1.60 -6.77
N GLU A 352 -21.02 0.50 -7.30
CA GLU A 352 -21.14 -0.80 -6.63
C GLU A 352 -19.77 -1.51 -6.41
N ASP A 353 -18.74 -1.11 -7.17
CA ASP A 353 -17.39 -1.65 -7.10
C ASP A 353 -16.48 -0.81 -6.18
N ILE A 354 -17.00 0.30 -5.64
CA ILE A 354 -16.25 1.20 -4.74
C ILE A 354 -16.39 0.73 -3.29
N THR A 355 -15.28 0.48 -2.65
CA THR A 355 -15.24 0.18 -1.21
C THR A 355 -14.98 1.45 -0.41
N TYR A 356 -15.81 1.70 0.59
CA TYR A 356 -15.69 2.84 1.49
C TYR A 356 -15.36 2.36 2.91
N THR A 357 -14.47 3.05 3.58
CA THR A 357 -14.08 2.75 4.96
C THR A 357 -14.60 3.83 5.93
N PRO A 358 -15.25 3.43 7.04
CA PRO A 358 -15.74 2.09 7.39
C PRO A 358 -16.99 1.69 6.61
N CYS A 359 -17.72 2.65 6.05
CA CYS A 359 -18.86 2.52 5.15
C CYS A 359 -19.13 3.84 4.43
N LYS A 360 -19.96 3.79 3.36
CA LYS A 360 -20.24 4.98 2.55
C LYS A 360 -20.83 6.13 3.35
N ASN A 361 -21.75 5.86 4.27
CA ASN A 361 -22.43 6.91 5.02
C ASN A 361 -21.49 7.66 5.98
N VAL A 362 -20.53 6.97 6.60
CA VAL A 362 -19.49 7.60 7.44
C VAL A 362 -18.50 8.37 6.57
N TYR A 363 -18.09 7.80 5.42
CA TYR A 363 -17.24 8.47 4.45
C TYR A 363 -17.88 9.78 3.96
N ASP A 364 -19.13 9.75 3.52
CA ASP A 364 -19.84 10.94 3.05
C ASP A 364 -19.95 12.03 4.14
N TYR A 365 -20.15 11.61 5.39
CA TYR A 365 -20.13 12.52 6.54
C TYR A 365 -18.74 13.11 6.76
N ALA A 366 -17.70 12.31 6.72
CA ALA A 366 -16.31 12.72 6.99
C ALA A 366 -15.83 13.78 5.98
N PHE A 367 -16.17 13.64 4.69
CA PHE A 367 -15.84 14.60 3.65
C PHE A 367 -16.92 15.68 3.40
N GLY A 368 -17.98 15.71 4.19
CA GLY A 368 -19.09 16.64 4.07
C GLY A 368 -19.37 17.44 5.32
N ASP A 369 -20.44 17.04 6.03
CA ASP A 369 -20.90 17.78 7.21
C ASP A 369 -19.95 17.66 8.42
N GLY A 370 -19.16 16.58 8.50
CA GLY A 370 -18.14 16.40 9.53
C GLY A 370 -17.07 17.51 9.52
N GLN A 371 -16.66 17.94 8.32
CA GLN A 371 -15.69 19.03 8.16
C GLN A 371 -16.22 20.41 8.58
N LYS A 372 -17.52 20.53 8.75
CA LYS A 372 -18.19 21.78 9.21
C LYS A 372 -18.47 21.78 10.70
N ASN A 373 -18.39 20.61 11.35
CA ASN A 373 -18.81 20.38 12.72
C ASN A 373 -17.74 19.63 13.52
N TYR A 374 -16.49 20.06 13.41
CA TYR A 374 -15.40 19.44 14.17
C TYR A 374 -15.67 19.42 15.68
N GLY A 375 -15.37 18.30 16.31
CA GLY A 375 -15.54 18.07 17.73
C GLY A 375 -16.99 17.76 18.16
N ASP A 376 -17.93 17.66 17.22
CA ASP A 376 -19.31 17.24 17.49
C ASP A 376 -19.46 15.75 17.20
N ALA A 377 -19.86 14.96 18.19
CA ALA A 377 -20.24 13.57 17.97
C ALA A 377 -21.66 13.47 17.42
N THR A 378 -21.89 12.59 16.45
CA THR A 378 -23.19 12.35 15.84
C THR A 378 -23.40 10.88 15.52
N ILE A 379 -24.67 10.46 15.35
CA ILE A 379 -25.00 9.11 14.91
C ILE A 379 -25.10 9.11 13.38
N ILE A 380 -24.39 8.17 12.76
CA ILE A 380 -24.54 7.82 11.35
C ILE A 380 -25.16 6.42 11.29
N GLU A 381 -26.25 6.30 10.55
CA GLU A 381 -26.95 5.03 10.38
C GLU A 381 -26.51 4.37 9.07
N ASP A 382 -26.27 3.06 9.14
CA ASP A 382 -26.03 2.22 7.98
C ASP A 382 -26.89 0.95 8.07
N ASP A 383 -26.94 0.15 7.01
CA ASP A 383 -27.86 -1.00 6.93
C ASP A 383 -27.57 -2.07 7.98
N ASP A 384 -26.29 -2.27 8.32
CA ASP A 384 -25.80 -3.33 9.21
C ASP A 384 -25.24 -2.81 10.56
N ALA A 385 -25.14 -1.50 10.73
CA ALA A 385 -24.57 -0.89 11.92
C ALA A 385 -25.07 0.53 12.16
N TYR A 386 -24.99 0.98 13.41
CA TYR A 386 -24.97 2.41 13.76
C TYR A 386 -23.53 2.81 14.11
N TYR A 387 -23.19 4.06 13.85
CA TYR A 387 -21.91 4.62 14.19
C TYR A 387 -22.08 5.89 15.00
N ILE A 388 -21.33 6.04 16.08
CA ILE A 388 -21.08 7.36 16.67
C ILE A 388 -19.80 7.85 16.03
N VAL A 389 -19.84 8.98 15.35
CA VAL A 389 -18.72 9.55 14.60
C VAL A 389 -18.43 10.95 15.09
N MET A 390 -17.17 11.25 15.30
CA MET A 390 -16.64 12.59 15.58
C MET A 390 -15.53 12.90 14.58
N SER A 391 -15.68 13.98 13.82
CA SER A 391 -14.64 14.52 12.92
C SER A 391 -13.82 15.56 13.65
N ARG A 392 -12.53 15.63 13.33
CA ARG A 392 -11.60 16.62 13.86
C ARG A 392 -10.81 17.29 12.74
N ASP A 393 -10.28 18.47 13.03
CA ASP A 393 -9.41 19.16 12.08
C ASP A 393 -8.10 18.37 11.92
N ILE A 394 -7.82 17.93 10.71
CA ILE A 394 -6.59 17.19 10.39
C ILE A 394 -5.35 18.07 10.56
N LYS A 395 -5.49 19.39 10.45
CA LYS A 395 -4.40 20.36 10.62
C LYS A 395 -3.72 20.27 11.97
N ASP A 396 -4.48 19.92 13.00
CA ASP A 396 -3.94 19.82 14.36
C ASP A 396 -2.85 18.75 14.48
N ARG A 397 -2.86 17.76 13.55
CA ARG A 397 -1.89 16.67 13.48
C ARG A 397 -0.85 16.85 12.37
N MET A 398 -0.90 17.92 11.58
CA MET A 398 0.02 18.16 10.46
C MET A 398 1.32 18.80 10.96
N THR A 399 2.07 18.07 11.78
CA THR A 399 3.38 18.46 12.32
C THR A 399 4.44 17.47 11.82
N GLU A 400 5.71 17.87 11.84
CA GLU A 400 6.85 17.04 11.41
C GLU A 400 7.00 15.75 12.23
N ASP A 401 6.49 15.72 13.45
CA ASP A 401 6.55 14.56 14.35
C ASP A 401 5.29 13.66 14.25
N ASP A 402 4.31 13.99 13.40
CA ASP A 402 3.05 13.25 13.25
C ASP A 402 2.71 13.08 11.75
N LEU A 403 1.62 13.68 11.26
CA LEU A 403 1.13 13.45 9.88
C LEU A 403 1.88 14.24 8.80
N TRP A 404 2.86 15.08 9.15
CA TRP A 404 3.57 15.90 8.16
C TRP A 404 5.07 15.64 8.12
N THR A 405 5.45 14.37 8.26
CA THR A 405 6.85 13.92 8.11
C THR A 405 7.35 14.16 6.68
N GLU A 406 8.67 14.18 6.49
CA GLU A 406 9.28 14.27 5.16
C GLU A 406 8.79 13.15 4.22
N SER A 407 8.64 11.94 4.74
CA SER A 407 8.09 10.81 3.99
C SER A 407 6.66 11.07 3.53
N GLN A 408 5.81 11.63 4.41
CA GLN A 408 4.44 11.98 4.05
C GLN A 408 4.38 13.09 3.01
N GLN A 409 5.24 14.10 3.12
CA GLN A 409 5.33 15.16 2.11
C GLN A 409 5.69 14.58 0.73
N ASN A 410 6.66 13.67 0.66
CA ASN A 410 7.04 13.00 -0.58
C ASN A 410 5.90 12.14 -1.15
N THR A 411 5.13 11.48 -0.28
CA THR A 411 3.93 10.72 -0.68
C THR A 411 2.89 11.66 -1.30
N VAL A 412 2.62 12.79 -0.67
CA VAL A 412 1.66 13.80 -1.18
C VAL A 412 2.12 14.37 -2.53
N ILE A 413 3.41 14.69 -2.66
CA ILE A 413 3.99 15.16 -3.94
C ILE A 413 3.73 14.12 -5.03
N SER A 414 3.98 12.84 -4.74
CA SER A 414 3.76 11.75 -5.69
C SER A 414 2.28 11.61 -6.06
N GLN A 415 1.38 11.65 -5.08
CA GLN A 415 -0.06 11.57 -5.32
C GLN A 415 -0.60 12.72 -6.16
N GLU A 416 -0.08 13.92 -5.98
CA GLU A 416 -0.56 15.10 -6.70
C GLU A 416 0.03 15.23 -8.12
N TYR A 417 1.30 14.83 -8.29
CA TYR A 417 2.04 15.18 -9.51
C TYR A 417 2.50 13.99 -10.36
N SER A 418 2.22 12.75 -9.98
CA SER A 418 2.65 11.59 -10.77
C SER A 418 2.10 11.62 -12.20
N ASP A 419 0.83 11.94 -12.39
CA ASP A 419 0.21 12.02 -13.72
C ASP A 419 0.87 13.10 -14.58
N ALA A 420 1.13 14.27 -14.00
CA ALA A 420 1.81 15.36 -14.70
C ALA A 420 3.24 15.00 -15.09
N PHE A 421 3.93 14.21 -14.26
CA PHE A 421 5.26 13.70 -14.56
C PHE A 421 5.24 12.61 -15.64
N GLU A 422 4.26 11.73 -15.64
CA GLU A 422 4.02 10.77 -16.72
C GLU A 422 3.80 11.47 -18.07
N ASP A 423 2.95 12.49 -18.13
CA ASP A 423 2.75 13.32 -19.32
C ASP A 423 4.06 13.97 -19.80
N MET A 424 4.89 14.40 -18.87
CA MET A 424 6.20 14.97 -19.16
C MET A 424 7.15 13.94 -19.75
N LEU A 425 7.20 12.73 -19.17
CA LEU A 425 7.98 11.60 -19.69
C LEU A 425 7.54 11.19 -21.09
N ASP A 426 6.24 11.10 -21.33
CA ASP A 426 5.68 10.81 -22.65
C ASP A 426 6.08 11.88 -23.65
N GLY A 427 6.08 13.15 -23.27
CA GLY A 427 6.60 14.23 -24.08
C GLY A 427 8.08 14.07 -24.46
N TRP A 428 8.92 13.60 -23.52
CA TRP A 428 10.36 13.39 -23.79
C TRP A 428 10.62 12.16 -24.66
N THR A 429 9.74 11.17 -24.64
CA THR A 429 9.90 9.93 -25.43
C THR A 429 9.30 10.01 -26.82
N ALA A 430 8.33 10.92 -27.05
CA ALA A 430 7.53 11.00 -28.29
C ALA A 430 8.36 11.14 -29.59
N ASP A 431 9.44 11.93 -29.56
CA ASP A 431 10.28 12.22 -30.72
C ASP A 431 11.62 11.46 -30.71
N GLN A 432 11.79 10.49 -29.80
CA GLN A 432 13.03 9.72 -29.72
C GLN A 432 13.28 8.88 -30.98
N LYS A 433 14.51 8.95 -31.47
CA LYS A 433 14.95 8.11 -32.56
C LYS A 433 15.41 6.74 -32.06
N VAL A 434 14.66 5.70 -32.42
CA VAL A 434 14.95 4.31 -32.03
C VAL A 434 15.56 3.56 -33.20
N GLU A 435 16.75 2.97 -32.98
CA GLU A 435 17.42 2.08 -33.93
C GLU A 435 17.57 0.69 -33.29
N LYS A 436 16.68 -0.26 -33.69
CA LYS A 436 16.65 -1.62 -33.12
C LYS A 436 17.76 -2.48 -33.69
N ASN A 437 18.42 -3.27 -32.85
CA ASN A 437 19.31 -4.35 -33.26
C ASN A 437 18.48 -5.64 -33.40
N ASP A 438 17.82 -5.81 -34.52
CA ASP A 438 16.91 -6.93 -34.77
C ASP A 438 17.56 -8.31 -34.57
N SER A 439 18.86 -8.42 -34.85
CA SER A 439 19.58 -9.68 -34.65
C SER A 439 19.80 -10.02 -33.17
N ALA A 440 19.87 -9.01 -32.30
CA ALA A 440 19.92 -9.18 -30.85
C ALA A 440 18.53 -9.45 -30.30
N ILE A 441 17.56 -8.58 -30.62
CA ILE A 441 16.18 -8.64 -30.08
C ILE A 441 15.50 -9.99 -30.39
N LYS A 442 15.70 -10.55 -31.59
CA LYS A 442 15.15 -11.87 -31.95
C LYS A 442 15.61 -13.03 -31.09
N ARG A 443 16.69 -12.87 -30.31
CA ARG A 443 17.19 -13.90 -29.39
C ARG A 443 16.49 -13.84 -28.04
N TYR A 444 15.86 -12.72 -27.70
CA TYR A 444 15.27 -12.44 -26.40
C TYR A 444 13.75 -12.60 -26.48
N ASP A 445 13.30 -13.82 -26.23
CA ASP A 445 11.90 -14.20 -26.19
C ASP A 445 11.46 -14.22 -24.72
N ALA A 446 10.56 -13.33 -24.33
CA ALA A 446 10.08 -13.19 -22.95
C ALA A 446 9.47 -14.49 -22.42
N PHE A 447 8.85 -15.31 -23.29
CA PHE A 447 8.28 -16.60 -22.89
C PHE A 447 9.33 -17.69 -22.59
N LYS A 448 10.59 -17.43 -22.94
CA LYS A 448 11.73 -18.33 -22.61
C LYS A 448 12.51 -17.88 -21.39
N ILE A 449 12.23 -16.71 -20.87
CA ILE A 449 12.82 -16.24 -19.60
C ILE A 449 12.26 -17.12 -18.48
N ASP A 450 13.15 -17.77 -17.73
CA ASP A 450 12.83 -18.68 -16.64
C ASP A 450 13.35 -18.10 -15.34
N MET A 451 12.43 -17.47 -14.57
CA MET A 451 12.71 -16.86 -13.28
C MET A 451 12.16 -17.68 -12.10
N ASP A 452 11.76 -18.95 -12.33
CA ASP A 452 11.31 -19.83 -11.26
C ASP A 452 12.49 -20.41 -10.48
N SER A 453 12.57 -20.06 -9.20
CA SER A 453 13.55 -20.60 -8.27
C SER A 453 13.35 -22.10 -7.94
N SER A 454 12.15 -22.65 -8.25
CA SER A 454 11.82 -24.05 -8.04
C SER A 454 12.53 -25.01 -9.00
N SER A 455 13.11 -24.51 -10.10
CA SER A 455 13.84 -25.33 -11.08
C SER A 455 15.31 -25.64 -10.70
N GLN A 456 15.78 -25.13 -9.55
CA GLN A 456 17.15 -25.33 -9.08
C GLN A 456 17.40 -26.65 -8.32
N SER A 457 16.39 -27.53 -8.17
CA SER A 457 16.54 -28.82 -7.47
C SER A 457 16.28 -30.00 -8.40
N ALA A 458 17.08 -30.14 -9.47
CA ALA A 458 17.14 -31.37 -10.28
C ALA A 458 18.58 -31.72 -10.64
#